data_d2e8fcca4b4c296bae4dc0ae59dbcf35
#
_entry.id   d2e8fcca4b4c296bae4dc0ae59dbcf35
#
_cell.length_a   1.000
_cell.length_b   1.000
_cell.length_c   1.000
_cell.angle_alpha   90.00
_cell.angle_beta   90.00
_cell.angle_gamma   90.00
#
_symmetry.space_group_name_H-M   'P 1'
#
loop_
_entity.id
_entity.type
_entity.pdbx_description
1 polymer ?
#
loop_
_entity_poly.entity_id
_entity_poly.type
_entity_poly.pdbx_seq_one_letter_code
_entity_poly.pdbx_strand_id
1 'polypeptide(L)'
;MANFTHFADSIPGRIIYMDGKPFRWLGGTNYLGIGEHPLFNEKLKKGIELFPQNWGSSRKNNIQFTVWDELENALAKKFKHEAAALCSSGFASGQIALQFLLKQFPQAGYTLAPHSHPAITTFLHAPFDGSREAWIQAALSEHVKILGTDGIRTPIVELFDFEWTKNLLPNQYLLVDESHRIGVQDIQINSSATIIQTASLSKAYGIPAGIILGPKEQIEEIKKDPLWIGSSPPNLAFCYACLHAHEAYEEQKEKLDENVNFFQSQLAETSINWAKGHPSFCTDNEKTIQNLDDHGFKMNQFSYPKWNDPAIGRASIHATLKKADLVELSQLLQE
;
A
#
# COMPACT_ATOMS: atom_id res chain seq x y z
N MET A 1 12.48 -24.69 12.88
CA MET A 1 11.79 -23.46 12.50
C MET A 1 11.67 -22.61 13.74
N ALA A 2 12.25 -21.43 13.77
CA ALA A 2 12.02 -20.52 14.87
C ALA A 2 10.52 -20.16 14.88
N ASN A 3 9.87 -20.29 16.03
CA ASN A 3 8.44 -19.97 16.14
C ASN A 3 8.31 -18.46 16.35
N PHE A 4 8.13 -17.71 15.26
CA PHE A 4 7.93 -16.25 15.28
C PHE A 4 6.49 -15.84 15.62
N THR A 5 5.63 -16.81 15.98
CA THR A 5 4.21 -16.56 16.18
C THR A 5 3.96 -16.03 17.58
N HIS A 6 3.40 -14.82 17.66
CA HIS A 6 2.90 -14.20 18.87
C HIS A 6 1.42 -13.86 18.71
N PHE A 7 0.67 -13.88 19.80
CA PHE A 7 -0.74 -13.51 19.82
C PHE A 7 -0.90 -12.12 20.47
N ALA A 8 -1.68 -11.27 19.85
CA ALA A 8 -2.01 -9.95 20.34
C ALA A 8 -3.52 -9.78 20.48
N ASP A 9 -3.98 -9.14 21.55
CA ASP A 9 -5.41 -8.95 21.84
C ASP A 9 -6.01 -7.74 21.14
N SER A 10 -5.19 -6.88 20.55
CA SER A 10 -5.64 -5.65 19.87
C SER A 10 -4.73 -5.31 18.69
N ILE A 11 -5.27 -4.50 17.78
CA ILE A 11 -4.46 -3.89 16.71
C ILE A 11 -3.49 -2.92 17.37
N PRO A 12 -2.17 -3.05 17.12
CA PRO A 12 -1.19 -2.18 17.73
C PRO A 12 -1.25 -0.76 17.15
N GLY A 13 -1.10 0.20 18.04
CA GLY A 13 -0.71 1.56 17.69
C GLY A 13 0.80 1.73 17.86
N ARG A 14 1.23 2.71 18.69
CA ARG A 14 2.64 2.85 19.07
C ARG A 14 3.15 1.65 19.88
N ILE A 15 2.30 1.08 20.73
CA ILE A 15 2.61 -0.05 21.62
C ILE A 15 1.77 -1.27 21.22
N ILE A 16 2.40 -2.44 21.23
CA ILE A 16 1.74 -3.74 21.17
C ILE A 16 1.96 -4.46 22.51
N TYR A 17 0.93 -5.14 22.99
CA TYR A 17 1.03 -6.03 24.12
C TYR A 17 1.07 -7.48 23.64
N MET A 18 2.10 -8.22 24.05
CA MET A 18 2.28 -9.63 23.78
C MET A 18 2.68 -10.34 25.06
N ASP A 19 1.96 -11.40 25.43
CA ASP A 19 2.18 -12.13 26.68
C ASP A 19 2.23 -11.21 27.93
N GLY A 20 1.38 -10.17 27.93
CA GLY A 20 1.27 -9.18 29.00
C GLY A 20 2.40 -8.14 29.05
N LYS A 21 3.35 -8.16 28.11
CA LYS A 21 4.48 -7.22 28.05
C LYS A 21 4.27 -6.19 26.93
N PRO A 22 4.56 -4.90 27.18
CA PRO A 22 4.52 -3.86 26.16
C PRO A 22 5.79 -3.86 25.29
N PHE A 23 5.62 -3.71 23.99
CA PHE A 23 6.71 -3.48 23.04
C PHE A 23 6.38 -2.26 22.17
N ARG A 24 7.39 -1.49 21.80
CA ARG A 24 7.26 -0.47 20.75
C ARG A 24 7.10 -1.16 19.40
N TRP A 25 5.98 -0.91 18.77
CA TRP A 25 5.61 -1.61 17.55
C TRP A 25 6.24 -0.94 16.32
N LEU A 26 7.03 -1.68 15.59
CA LEU A 26 7.61 -1.26 14.30
C LEU A 26 7.05 -2.07 13.12
N GLY A 27 6.21 -3.06 13.38
CA GLY A 27 5.67 -3.91 12.33
C GLY A 27 4.47 -3.31 11.62
N GLY A 28 3.97 -4.05 10.64
CA GLY A 28 2.81 -3.65 9.86
C GLY A 28 3.10 -2.54 8.84
N THR A 29 2.02 -1.97 8.34
CA THR A 29 2.03 -0.95 7.28
C THR A 29 1.07 0.20 7.57
N ASN A 30 0.65 0.35 8.82
CA ASN A 30 -0.19 1.46 9.27
C ASN A 30 0.65 2.74 9.43
N TYR A 31 1.21 3.21 8.34
CA TYR A 31 2.20 4.30 8.31
C TYR A 31 1.72 5.58 8.99
N LEU A 32 0.47 5.98 8.74
CA LEU A 32 -0.11 7.18 9.31
C LEU A 32 -0.63 6.97 10.75
N GLY A 33 -0.77 5.73 11.22
CA GLY A 33 -1.30 5.46 12.55
C GLY A 33 -2.67 6.07 12.81
N ILE A 34 -3.48 6.21 11.76
CA ILE A 34 -4.73 6.99 11.78
C ILE A 34 -5.74 6.49 12.81
N GLY A 35 -5.72 5.19 13.12
CA GLY A 35 -6.60 4.58 14.11
C GLY A 35 -6.38 5.09 15.55
N GLU A 36 -5.25 5.74 15.84
CA GLU A 36 -5.00 6.41 17.13
C GLU A 36 -5.43 7.89 17.12
N HIS A 37 -5.81 8.45 15.97
CA HIS A 37 -6.16 9.86 15.88
C HIS A 37 -7.58 10.13 16.40
N PRO A 38 -7.77 11.08 17.36
CA PRO A 38 -9.07 11.32 17.98
C PRO A 38 -10.18 11.68 16.99
N LEU A 39 -9.87 12.55 16.01
CA LEU A 39 -10.84 12.96 14.98
C LEU A 39 -11.28 11.78 14.12
N PHE A 40 -10.34 10.92 13.67
CA PHE A 40 -10.71 9.73 12.90
C PHE A 40 -11.63 8.82 13.71
N ASN A 41 -11.33 8.59 14.98
CA ASN A 41 -12.14 7.77 15.88
C ASN A 41 -13.53 8.37 16.12
N GLU A 42 -13.64 9.69 16.27
CA GLU A 42 -14.93 10.40 16.35
C GLU A 42 -15.76 10.14 15.10
N LYS A 43 -15.17 10.35 13.91
CA LYS A 43 -15.87 10.14 12.63
C LYS A 43 -16.21 8.68 12.38
N LEU A 44 -15.35 7.74 12.81
CA LEU A 44 -15.65 6.30 12.71
C LEU A 44 -16.83 5.90 13.61
N LYS A 45 -16.88 6.38 14.86
CA LYS A 45 -18.04 6.18 15.74
C LYS A 45 -19.32 6.71 15.09
N LYS A 46 -19.25 7.91 14.52
CA LYS A 46 -20.41 8.49 13.81
C LYS A 46 -20.77 7.67 12.56
N GLY A 47 -19.80 7.19 11.83
CA GLY A 47 -19.99 6.28 10.69
C GLY A 47 -20.69 4.98 11.09
N ILE A 48 -20.32 4.38 12.23
CA ILE A 48 -20.96 3.17 12.77
C ILE A 48 -22.40 3.45 13.21
N GLU A 49 -22.69 4.61 13.79
CA GLU A 49 -24.06 5.01 14.13
C GLU A 49 -24.96 5.10 12.88
N LEU A 50 -24.43 5.62 11.76
CA LEU A 50 -25.17 5.78 10.51
C LEU A 50 -25.24 4.49 9.69
N PHE A 51 -24.20 3.68 9.73
CA PHE A 51 -24.00 2.46 8.93
C PHE A 51 -23.53 1.31 9.84
N PRO A 52 -24.41 0.77 10.71
CA PRO A 52 -24.01 -0.17 11.77
C PRO A 52 -23.60 -1.56 11.27
N GLN A 53 -23.80 -1.82 9.98
CA GLN A 53 -23.47 -3.10 9.34
C GLN A 53 -22.98 -2.92 7.92
N ASN A 54 -22.42 -3.96 7.33
CA ASN A 54 -22.06 -3.95 5.92
C ASN A 54 -23.32 -3.88 5.03
N TRP A 55 -23.19 -3.17 3.91
CA TRP A 55 -24.20 -3.20 2.87
C TRP A 55 -24.20 -4.57 2.19
N GLY A 56 -25.19 -5.38 2.47
CA GLY A 56 -25.31 -6.75 1.98
C GLY A 56 -25.79 -6.86 0.54
N SER A 57 -25.57 -5.85 -0.30
CA SER A 57 -26.00 -5.82 -1.69
C SER A 57 -24.94 -5.19 -2.60
N SER A 58 -25.09 -5.41 -3.91
CA SER A 58 -24.24 -4.77 -4.92
C SER A 58 -24.35 -3.25 -4.85
N ARG A 59 -23.25 -2.58 -5.19
CA ARG A 59 -23.21 -1.13 -5.34
C ARG A 59 -24.05 -0.62 -6.53
N LYS A 60 -24.24 -1.45 -7.55
CA LYS A 60 -25.03 -1.15 -8.77
C LYS A 60 -26.50 -1.62 -8.65
N ASN A 61 -27.22 -1.12 -7.65
CA ASN A 61 -28.64 -1.33 -7.52
C ASN A 61 -29.40 0.02 -7.46
N ASN A 62 -30.70 0.00 -7.22
CA ASN A 62 -31.54 1.19 -7.15
C ASN A 62 -31.38 1.98 -5.83
N ILE A 63 -30.64 1.46 -4.85
CA ILE A 63 -30.33 2.16 -3.60
C ILE A 63 -28.84 2.48 -3.59
N GLN A 64 -28.50 3.76 -3.51
CA GLN A 64 -27.12 4.27 -3.57
C GLN A 64 -26.77 5.03 -2.28
N PHE A 65 -25.49 5.04 -1.93
CA PHE A 65 -24.94 5.84 -0.83
C PHE A 65 -23.87 6.78 -1.38
N THR A 66 -24.08 8.09 -1.22
CA THR A 66 -23.18 9.13 -1.77
C THR A 66 -21.78 9.07 -1.19
N VAL A 67 -21.62 8.52 0.03
CA VAL A 67 -20.33 8.39 0.74
C VAL A 67 -19.23 7.75 -0.12
N TRP A 68 -19.59 6.73 -0.92
CA TRP A 68 -18.59 6.10 -1.79
C TRP A 68 -18.15 7.03 -2.92
N ASP A 69 -19.11 7.68 -3.60
CA ASP A 69 -18.82 8.55 -4.73
C ASP A 69 -18.10 9.84 -4.27
N GLU A 70 -18.49 10.37 -3.11
CA GLU A 70 -17.83 11.51 -2.49
C GLU A 70 -16.38 11.18 -2.12
N LEU A 71 -16.12 10.01 -1.52
CA LEU A 71 -14.77 9.56 -1.18
C LEU A 71 -13.94 9.29 -2.44
N GLU A 72 -14.50 8.67 -3.47
CA GLU A 72 -13.82 8.47 -4.76
C GLU A 72 -13.40 9.79 -5.37
N ASN A 73 -14.29 10.77 -5.40
CA ASN A 73 -13.99 12.11 -5.93
C ASN A 73 -12.92 12.82 -5.09
N ALA A 74 -12.99 12.73 -3.76
CA ALA A 74 -12.02 13.33 -2.85
C ALA A 74 -10.62 12.71 -3.04
N LEU A 75 -10.53 11.38 -3.13
CA LEU A 75 -9.26 10.69 -3.31
C LEU A 75 -8.69 10.86 -4.73
N ALA A 76 -9.53 10.85 -5.77
CA ALA A 76 -9.10 11.16 -7.12
C ALA A 76 -8.44 12.55 -7.19
N LYS A 77 -9.10 13.55 -6.62
CA LYS A 77 -8.56 14.92 -6.52
C LYS A 77 -7.25 14.98 -5.73
N LYS A 78 -7.20 14.30 -4.55
CA LYS A 78 -6.01 14.27 -3.69
C LYS A 78 -4.80 13.69 -4.41
N PHE A 79 -4.98 12.60 -5.14
CA PHE A 79 -3.92 11.91 -5.88
C PHE A 79 -3.75 12.40 -7.32
N LYS A 80 -4.44 13.49 -7.70
CA LYS A 80 -4.34 14.16 -9.02
C LYS A 80 -4.66 13.21 -10.19
N HIS A 81 -5.70 12.40 -10.03
CA HIS A 81 -6.30 11.59 -11.07
C HIS A 81 -7.66 12.14 -11.48
N GLU A 82 -8.11 11.80 -12.69
CA GLU A 82 -9.41 12.23 -13.20
C GLU A 82 -10.57 11.56 -12.48
N ALA A 83 -10.40 10.28 -12.11
CA ALA A 83 -11.42 9.50 -11.44
C ALA A 83 -10.83 8.39 -10.57
N ALA A 84 -11.69 7.85 -9.68
CA ALA A 84 -11.38 6.71 -8.84
C ALA A 84 -12.55 5.72 -8.77
N ALA A 85 -12.22 4.45 -8.47
CA ALA A 85 -13.18 3.42 -8.11
C ALA A 85 -12.73 2.72 -6.82
N LEU A 86 -13.56 2.73 -5.79
CA LEU A 86 -13.32 2.01 -4.54
C LEU A 86 -13.63 0.53 -4.69
N CYS A 87 -12.80 -0.31 -4.07
CA CYS A 87 -12.92 -1.76 -4.01
C CYS A 87 -12.86 -2.25 -2.56
N SER A 88 -13.26 -3.49 -2.32
CA SER A 88 -13.27 -4.10 -0.98
C SER A 88 -11.87 -4.25 -0.36
N SER A 89 -10.82 -4.32 -1.16
CA SER A 89 -9.43 -4.43 -0.70
C SER A 89 -8.44 -4.02 -1.79
N GLY A 90 -7.19 -3.77 -1.41
CA GLY A 90 -6.11 -3.52 -2.36
C GLY A 90 -5.88 -4.70 -3.32
N PHE A 91 -6.00 -5.93 -2.83
CA PHE A 91 -5.93 -7.11 -3.69
C PHE A 91 -7.04 -7.11 -4.74
N ALA A 92 -8.28 -6.84 -4.32
CA ALA A 92 -9.41 -6.74 -5.25
C ALA A 92 -9.21 -5.62 -6.28
N SER A 93 -8.68 -4.45 -5.88
CA SER A 93 -8.42 -3.35 -6.82
C SER A 93 -7.42 -3.74 -7.90
N GLY A 94 -6.31 -4.40 -7.52
CA GLY A 94 -5.32 -4.91 -8.47
C GLY A 94 -5.89 -5.94 -9.43
N GLN A 95 -6.60 -6.95 -8.89
CA GLN A 95 -7.20 -8.00 -9.72
C GLN A 95 -8.30 -7.47 -10.66
N ILE A 96 -9.17 -6.58 -10.19
CA ILE A 96 -10.22 -6.00 -11.03
C ILE A 96 -9.61 -5.19 -12.17
N ALA A 97 -8.64 -4.32 -11.90
CA ALA A 97 -7.97 -3.53 -12.92
C ALA A 97 -7.23 -4.41 -13.94
N LEU A 98 -6.48 -5.41 -13.47
CA LEU A 98 -5.76 -6.33 -14.33
C LEU A 98 -6.70 -7.16 -15.22
N GLN A 99 -7.73 -7.79 -14.63
CA GLN A 99 -8.68 -8.61 -15.38
C GLN A 99 -9.47 -7.77 -16.39
N PHE A 100 -9.83 -6.53 -16.04
CA PHE A 100 -10.44 -5.59 -16.97
C PHE A 100 -9.56 -5.34 -18.19
N LEU A 101 -8.27 -5.05 -18.00
CA LEU A 101 -7.32 -4.81 -19.10
C LEU A 101 -7.13 -6.06 -19.97
N LEU A 102 -6.93 -7.22 -19.35
CA LEU A 102 -6.76 -8.50 -20.09
C LEU A 102 -8.00 -8.86 -20.90
N LYS A 103 -9.19 -8.60 -20.37
CA LYS A 103 -10.47 -8.81 -21.07
C LYS A 103 -10.67 -7.84 -22.24
N GLN A 104 -10.24 -6.58 -22.07
CA GLN A 104 -10.33 -5.55 -23.09
C GLN A 104 -9.38 -5.84 -24.26
N PHE A 105 -8.24 -6.47 -24.00
CA PHE A 105 -7.19 -6.77 -24.97
C PHE A 105 -6.78 -8.25 -24.93
N PRO A 106 -7.66 -9.19 -25.29
CA PRO A 106 -7.43 -10.63 -25.07
C PRO A 106 -6.29 -11.23 -25.91
N GLN A 107 -5.88 -10.55 -26.99
CA GLN A 107 -4.77 -10.97 -27.85
C GLN A 107 -3.49 -10.17 -27.57
N ALA A 108 -3.51 -9.29 -26.59
CA ALA A 108 -2.38 -8.41 -26.32
C ALA A 108 -1.31 -9.08 -25.46
N GLY A 109 -0.05 -8.76 -25.74
CA GLY A 109 1.05 -9.10 -24.84
C GLY A 109 0.89 -8.40 -23.49
N TYR A 110 1.08 -9.16 -22.42
CA TYR A 110 1.18 -8.67 -21.05
C TYR A 110 2.55 -9.00 -20.48
N THR A 111 3.20 -8.03 -19.85
CA THR A 111 4.46 -8.25 -19.13
C THR A 111 4.37 -7.68 -17.73
N LEU A 112 4.87 -8.43 -16.77
CA LEU A 112 4.84 -8.10 -15.34
C LEU A 112 6.27 -7.93 -14.84
N ALA A 113 6.55 -6.86 -14.14
CA ALA A 113 7.87 -6.59 -13.57
C ALA A 113 8.31 -7.71 -12.60
N PRO A 114 9.63 -7.96 -12.47
CA PRO A 114 10.14 -8.92 -11.51
C PRO A 114 9.64 -8.61 -10.09
N HIS A 115 9.35 -9.64 -9.32
CA HIS A 115 8.93 -9.56 -7.92
C HIS A 115 7.62 -8.77 -7.66
N SER A 116 6.78 -8.56 -8.69
CA SER A 116 5.51 -7.88 -8.51
C SER A 116 4.56 -8.62 -7.56
N HIS A 117 3.77 -7.83 -6.84
CA HIS A 117 2.84 -8.35 -5.83
C HIS A 117 1.72 -9.19 -6.48
N PRO A 118 1.25 -10.27 -5.82
CA PRO A 118 0.16 -11.12 -6.33
C PRO A 118 -1.14 -10.39 -6.69
N ALA A 119 -1.38 -9.18 -6.17
CA ALA A 119 -2.55 -8.39 -6.54
C ALA A 119 -2.61 -8.03 -8.04
N ILE A 120 -1.47 -7.99 -8.72
CA ILE A 120 -1.37 -7.69 -10.16
C ILE A 120 -0.78 -8.86 -10.96
N THR A 121 -0.85 -10.09 -10.45
CA THR A 121 -0.41 -11.31 -11.13
C THR A 121 -1.59 -12.19 -11.53
N THR A 122 -1.37 -13.09 -12.50
CA THR A 122 -2.33 -14.12 -12.89
C THR A 122 -1.65 -15.48 -13.01
N PHE A 123 -2.42 -16.56 -13.06
CA PHE A 123 -1.90 -17.90 -13.35
C PHE A 123 -1.18 -18.03 -14.70
N LEU A 124 -1.57 -17.19 -15.66
CA LEU A 124 -1.07 -17.27 -17.03
C LEU A 124 0.17 -16.41 -17.29
N HIS A 125 0.46 -15.49 -16.36
CA HIS A 125 1.53 -14.50 -16.56
C HIS A 125 2.39 -14.45 -15.30
N ALA A 126 3.49 -15.19 -15.35
CA ALA A 126 4.54 -15.10 -14.34
C ALA A 126 5.27 -13.73 -14.44
N PRO A 127 5.81 -13.22 -13.31
CA PRO A 127 6.72 -12.09 -13.35
C PRO A 127 7.90 -12.38 -14.30
N PHE A 128 8.40 -11.32 -14.93
CA PHE A 128 9.54 -11.40 -15.84
C PHE A 128 10.75 -12.04 -15.15
N ASP A 129 11.35 -13.02 -15.83
CA ASP A 129 12.54 -13.70 -15.33
C ASP A 129 13.79 -12.93 -15.79
N GLY A 130 14.33 -12.12 -14.89
CA GLY A 130 15.47 -11.26 -15.15
C GLY A 130 15.50 -10.02 -14.29
N SER A 131 16.36 -9.07 -14.65
CA SER A 131 16.44 -7.79 -13.94
C SER A 131 15.30 -6.86 -14.33
N ARG A 132 15.07 -5.83 -13.48
CA ARG A 132 14.09 -4.78 -13.78
C ARG A 132 14.45 -4.00 -15.04
N GLU A 133 15.74 -3.74 -15.26
CA GLU A 133 16.24 -3.04 -16.45
C GLU A 133 15.94 -3.83 -17.72
N ALA A 134 16.17 -5.16 -17.71
CA ALA A 134 15.83 -6.03 -18.82
C ALA A 134 14.31 -6.07 -19.06
N TRP A 135 13.50 -6.07 -17.99
CA TRP A 135 12.06 -5.96 -18.11
C TRP A 135 11.63 -4.61 -18.74
N ILE A 136 12.22 -3.48 -18.32
CA ILE A 136 11.93 -2.16 -18.89
C ILE A 136 12.22 -2.16 -20.39
N GLN A 137 13.35 -2.73 -20.83
CA GLN A 137 13.66 -2.83 -22.27
C GLN A 137 12.62 -3.67 -23.03
N ALA A 138 12.17 -4.79 -22.46
CA ALA A 138 11.12 -5.60 -23.04
C ALA A 138 9.76 -4.87 -23.08
N ALA A 139 9.47 -4.10 -22.03
CA ALA A 139 8.23 -3.33 -21.87
C ALA A 139 8.07 -2.22 -22.92
N LEU A 140 9.16 -1.67 -23.42
CA LEU A 140 9.15 -0.65 -24.49
C LEU A 140 8.87 -1.23 -25.89
N SER A 141 8.69 -2.54 -26.01
CA SER A 141 8.37 -3.20 -27.29
C SER A 141 6.93 -2.87 -27.74
N GLU A 142 6.75 -2.63 -29.04
CA GLU A 142 5.45 -2.39 -29.68
C GLU A 142 4.46 -3.58 -29.52
N HIS A 143 4.99 -4.78 -29.29
CA HIS A 143 4.18 -5.99 -29.10
C HIS A 143 3.57 -6.10 -27.70
N VAL A 144 4.07 -5.33 -26.72
CA VAL A 144 3.55 -5.32 -25.36
C VAL A 144 2.49 -4.23 -25.23
N LYS A 145 1.29 -4.63 -24.85
CA LYS A 145 0.15 -3.73 -24.71
C LYS A 145 -0.12 -3.36 -23.24
N ILE A 146 0.06 -4.32 -22.33
CA ILE A 146 -0.24 -4.19 -20.92
C ILE A 146 1.02 -4.47 -20.11
N LEU A 147 1.35 -3.55 -19.25
CA LEU A 147 2.49 -3.63 -18.34
C LEU A 147 2.00 -3.60 -16.89
N GLY A 148 2.60 -4.41 -16.02
CA GLY A 148 2.33 -4.39 -14.59
C GLY A 148 3.59 -4.21 -13.77
N THR A 149 3.55 -3.39 -12.72
CA THR A 149 4.66 -3.20 -11.76
C THR A 149 4.15 -2.69 -10.43
N ASP A 150 4.90 -2.91 -9.36
CA ASP A 150 4.71 -2.19 -8.11
C ASP A 150 5.41 -0.83 -8.15
N GLY A 151 4.96 0.12 -7.34
CA GLY A 151 5.61 1.41 -7.16
C GLY A 151 6.89 1.32 -6.32
N ILE A 152 7.00 0.28 -5.50
CA ILE A 152 8.15 -0.02 -4.66
C ILE A 152 8.28 -1.53 -4.49
N ARG A 153 9.51 -2.05 -4.55
CA ARG A 153 9.77 -3.44 -4.23
C ARG A 153 9.66 -3.65 -2.72
N THR A 154 8.85 -4.60 -2.32
CA THR A 154 8.71 -5.02 -0.92
C THR A 154 8.93 -6.54 -0.81
N PRO A 155 9.37 -7.06 0.32
CA PRO A 155 9.72 -6.39 1.59
C PRO A 155 11.08 -5.69 1.59
N ILE A 156 11.94 -5.94 0.60
CA ILE A 156 13.18 -5.20 0.38
C ILE A 156 12.77 -3.81 -0.09
N VAL A 157 13.18 -2.76 0.64
CA VAL A 157 12.71 -1.40 0.40
C VAL A 157 13.53 -0.76 -0.72
N GLU A 158 13.05 -0.90 -1.96
CA GLU A 158 13.67 -0.34 -3.16
C GLU A 158 12.63 0.49 -3.92
N LEU A 159 12.80 1.81 -3.93
CA LEU A 159 11.94 2.71 -4.69
C LEU A 159 12.20 2.58 -6.18
N PHE A 160 11.13 2.49 -6.96
CA PHE A 160 11.25 2.45 -8.40
C PHE A 160 11.12 3.84 -9.00
N ASP A 161 12.02 4.13 -9.96
CA ASP A 161 11.96 5.26 -10.86
C ASP A 161 10.99 4.97 -12.00
N PHE A 162 10.24 6.00 -12.41
CA PHE A 162 9.27 5.94 -13.51
C PHE A 162 9.63 6.87 -14.68
N GLU A 163 10.86 7.40 -14.74
CA GLU A 163 11.29 8.26 -15.86
C GLU A 163 11.26 7.54 -17.23
N TRP A 164 11.47 6.23 -17.24
CA TRP A 164 11.38 5.39 -18.42
C TRP A 164 10.00 5.36 -19.07
N THR A 165 8.93 5.65 -18.32
CA THR A 165 7.55 5.64 -18.81
C THR A 165 7.26 6.71 -19.85
N LYS A 166 8.09 7.73 -19.95
CA LYS A 166 8.04 8.75 -21.00
C LYS A 166 8.23 8.17 -22.40
N ASN A 167 8.85 6.99 -22.50
CA ASN A 167 9.12 6.28 -23.73
C ASN A 167 8.03 5.24 -24.07
N LEU A 168 7.01 5.08 -23.24
CA LEU A 168 5.88 4.21 -23.54
C LEU A 168 5.01 4.79 -24.65
N LEU A 169 4.42 3.90 -25.44
CA LEU A 169 3.56 4.26 -26.55
C LEU A 169 2.15 4.66 -26.08
N PRO A 170 1.47 5.58 -26.79
CA PRO A 170 0.11 6.01 -26.42
C PRO A 170 -0.93 4.89 -26.37
N ASN A 171 -0.67 3.79 -27.07
CA ASN A 171 -1.56 2.63 -27.09
C ASN A 171 -1.26 1.58 -26.02
N GLN A 172 -0.28 1.82 -25.15
CA GLN A 172 0.07 0.94 -24.03
C GLN A 172 -0.67 1.33 -22.74
N TYR A 173 -0.80 0.36 -21.83
CA TYR A 173 -1.41 0.51 -20.50
C TYR A 173 -0.39 0.09 -19.45
N LEU A 174 -0.16 0.94 -18.47
CA LEU A 174 0.68 0.64 -17.32
C LEU A 174 -0.19 0.56 -16.06
N LEU A 175 -0.24 -0.64 -15.48
CA LEU A 175 -0.87 -0.90 -14.18
C LEU A 175 0.20 -0.85 -13.09
N VAL A 176 0.02 0.01 -12.09
CA VAL A 176 0.97 0.20 -10.99
C VAL A 176 0.30 -0.07 -9.65
N ASP A 177 0.84 -0.99 -8.86
CA ASP A 177 0.41 -1.17 -7.46
C ASP A 177 1.17 -0.20 -6.54
N GLU A 178 0.46 0.81 -6.07
CA GLU A 178 0.95 1.87 -5.18
C GLU A 178 0.64 1.61 -3.70
N SER A 179 0.27 0.40 -3.32
CA SER A 179 -0.19 0.04 -1.97
C SER A 179 0.76 0.45 -0.85
N HIS A 180 2.06 0.55 -1.12
CA HIS A 180 3.08 0.95 -0.15
C HIS A 180 3.56 2.40 -0.32
N ARG A 181 3.02 3.14 -1.31
CA ARG A 181 3.39 4.54 -1.57
C ARG A 181 2.23 5.51 -1.37
N ILE A 182 1.00 5.10 -1.66
CA ILE A 182 -0.18 5.97 -1.57
C ILE A 182 -0.34 6.53 -0.15
N GLY A 183 -0.45 7.85 -0.04
CA GLY A 183 -0.53 8.57 1.24
C GLY A 183 0.78 8.62 2.04
N VAL A 184 1.87 8.10 1.48
CA VAL A 184 3.21 8.08 2.11
C VAL A 184 4.20 8.86 1.25
N GLN A 185 4.38 8.42 0.02
CA GLN A 185 5.30 9.01 -0.95
C GLN A 185 4.65 8.95 -2.33
N ASP A 186 3.58 9.73 -2.49
CA ASP A 186 2.78 9.76 -3.70
C ASP A 186 3.62 10.15 -4.92
N ILE A 187 3.38 9.49 -6.04
CA ILE A 187 4.05 9.75 -7.31
C ILE A 187 3.08 10.19 -8.39
N GLN A 188 3.58 11.01 -9.28
CA GLN A 188 2.93 11.33 -10.55
C GLN A 188 3.76 10.69 -11.67
N ILE A 189 3.13 9.83 -12.45
CA ILE A 189 3.78 9.15 -13.57
C ILE A 189 3.49 9.94 -14.83
N ASN A 190 4.53 10.48 -15.44
CA ASN A 190 4.42 11.21 -16.70
C ASN A 190 4.66 10.28 -17.88
N SER A 191 3.62 10.01 -18.66
CA SER A 191 3.66 9.08 -19.78
C SER A 191 2.63 9.45 -20.83
N SER A 192 2.88 9.05 -22.09
CA SER A 192 1.85 9.05 -23.14
C SER A 192 0.94 7.81 -23.07
N ALA A 193 1.35 6.75 -22.36
CA ALA A 193 0.55 5.56 -22.12
C ALA A 193 -0.58 5.83 -21.12
N THR A 194 -1.61 5.00 -21.14
CA THR A 194 -2.67 5.03 -20.13
C THR A 194 -2.17 4.46 -18.80
N ILE A 195 -2.15 5.28 -17.75
CA ILE A 195 -1.72 4.88 -16.41
C ILE A 195 -2.94 4.54 -15.56
N ILE A 196 -2.95 3.33 -15.00
CA ILE A 196 -3.91 2.90 -13.99
C ILE A 196 -3.12 2.57 -12.72
N GLN A 197 -3.44 3.24 -11.63
CA GLN A 197 -2.84 2.96 -10.33
C GLN A 197 -3.83 2.25 -9.44
N THR A 198 -3.37 1.24 -8.71
CA THR A 198 -4.17 0.53 -7.71
C THR A 198 -3.49 0.59 -6.36
N ALA A 199 -4.26 0.56 -5.30
CA ALA A 199 -3.67 0.58 -3.97
C ALA A 199 -4.58 -0.01 -2.89
N SER A 200 -3.95 -0.50 -1.82
CA SER A 200 -4.61 -0.84 -0.56
C SER A 200 -4.72 0.39 0.33
N LEU A 201 -5.93 0.80 0.66
CA LEU A 201 -6.18 1.84 1.65
C LEU A 201 -6.10 1.32 3.10
N SER A 202 -5.97 -0.01 3.31
CA SER A 202 -5.78 -0.58 4.64
C SER A 202 -4.38 -0.38 5.22
N LYS A 203 -3.44 0.13 4.43
CA LYS A 203 -2.09 0.48 4.89
C LYS A 203 -2.07 1.90 5.47
N ALA A 204 -1.63 2.89 4.70
CA ALA A 204 -1.52 4.28 5.20
C ALA A 204 -2.87 4.85 5.65
N TYR A 205 -3.94 4.60 4.91
CA TYR A 205 -5.28 5.14 5.22
C TYR A 205 -6.02 4.41 6.34
N GLY A 206 -5.57 3.21 6.77
CA GLY A 206 -6.13 2.48 7.90
C GLY A 206 -7.60 2.04 7.72
N ILE A 207 -8.13 2.02 6.50
CA ILE A 207 -9.51 1.60 6.20
C ILE A 207 -9.55 0.33 5.35
N PRO A 208 -10.49 -0.60 5.58
CA PRO A 208 -10.61 -1.85 4.83
C PRO A 208 -11.19 -1.59 3.44
N ALA A 209 -10.36 -1.04 2.56
CA ALA A 209 -10.72 -0.70 1.19
C ALA A 209 -9.51 -0.81 0.26
N GLY A 210 -9.77 -0.90 -1.04
CA GLY A 210 -8.82 -0.66 -2.11
C GLY A 210 -9.32 0.46 -3.02
N ILE A 211 -8.44 0.94 -3.88
CA ILE A 211 -8.75 2.00 -4.84
C ILE A 211 -8.11 1.71 -6.18
N ILE A 212 -8.81 2.05 -7.25
CA ILE A 212 -8.31 2.13 -8.62
C ILE A 212 -8.38 3.59 -9.04
N LEU A 213 -7.29 4.14 -9.53
CA LEU A 213 -7.14 5.53 -9.95
C LEU A 213 -6.71 5.57 -11.42
N GLY A 214 -7.21 6.52 -12.19
CA GLY A 214 -6.83 6.63 -13.59
C GLY A 214 -7.65 7.65 -14.38
N PRO A 215 -7.56 7.61 -15.73
CA PRO A 215 -8.40 8.41 -16.60
C PRO A 215 -9.88 8.10 -16.40
N LYS A 216 -10.72 9.14 -16.49
CA LYS A 216 -12.16 9.04 -16.22
C LYS A 216 -12.85 7.96 -17.07
N GLU A 217 -12.54 7.92 -18.35
CA GLU A 217 -13.12 6.93 -19.27
C GLU A 217 -12.84 5.49 -18.81
N GLN A 218 -11.58 5.18 -18.43
CA GLN A 218 -11.20 3.84 -17.99
C GLN A 218 -11.88 3.47 -16.68
N ILE A 219 -11.96 4.40 -15.73
CA ILE A 219 -12.61 4.17 -14.44
C ILE A 219 -14.12 3.95 -14.61
N GLU A 220 -14.78 4.70 -15.51
CA GLU A 220 -16.20 4.49 -15.81
C GLU A 220 -16.47 3.11 -16.43
N GLU A 221 -15.59 2.62 -17.32
CA GLU A 221 -15.71 1.29 -17.89
C GLU A 221 -15.43 0.19 -16.84
N ILE A 222 -14.43 0.37 -15.96
CA ILE A 222 -14.19 -0.55 -14.83
C ILE A 222 -15.45 -0.63 -13.94
N LYS A 223 -16.12 0.49 -13.67
CA LYS A 223 -17.34 0.52 -12.87
C LYS A 223 -18.55 -0.16 -13.54
N LYS A 224 -18.47 -0.48 -14.83
CA LYS A 224 -19.47 -1.28 -15.55
C LYS A 224 -19.09 -2.77 -15.62
N ASP A 225 -17.85 -3.13 -15.30
CA ASP A 225 -17.39 -4.52 -15.38
C ASP A 225 -18.04 -5.40 -14.31
N PRO A 226 -18.49 -6.61 -14.67
CA PRO A 226 -19.09 -7.55 -13.72
C PRO A 226 -18.25 -7.88 -12.51
N LEU A 227 -16.90 -7.86 -12.61
CA LEU A 227 -16.00 -8.11 -11.48
C LEU A 227 -16.11 -6.99 -10.43
N TRP A 228 -16.13 -5.73 -10.86
CA TRP A 228 -16.31 -4.61 -9.94
C TRP A 228 -17.72 -4.57 -9.36
N ILE A 229 -18.74 -4.79 -10.20
CA ILE A 229 -20.15 -4.81 -9.77
C ILE A 229 -20.42 -5.95 -8.78
N GLY A 230 -19.83 -7.13 -9.04
CA GLY A 230 -20.04 -8.34 -8.22
C GLY A 230 -19.16 -8.38 -6.95
N SER A 231 -18.12 -7.56 -6.87
CA SER A 231 -17.33 -7.44 -5.66
C SER A 231 -18.11 -6.68 -4.58
N SER A 232 -17.95 -7.07 -3.32
CA SER A 232 -18.53 -6.33 -2.21
C SER A 232 -17.94 -4.91 -2.18
N PRO A 233 -18.75 -3.86 -1.96
CA PRO A 233 -18.22 -2.52 -1.74
C PRO A 233 -17.50 -2.43 -0.40
N PRO A 234 -16.61 -1.43 -0.21
CA PRO A 234 -15.96 -1.22 1.09
C PRO A 234 -16.98 -0.77 2.15
N ASN A 235 -16.65 -0.99 3.41
CA ASN A 235 -17.51 -0.66 4.53
C ASN A 235 -17.79 0.85 4.61
N LEU A 236 -19.07 1.22 4.67
CA LEU A 236 -19.52 2.61 4.66
C LEU A 236 -19.07 3.41 5.87
N ALA A 237 -19.02 2.80 7.06
CA ALA A 237 -18.59 3.52 8.28
C ALA A 237 -17.13 3.97 8.18
N PHE A 238 -16.24 3.11 7.67
CA PHE A 238 -14.84 3.46 7.43
C PHE A 238 -14.68 4.46 6.27
N CYS A 239 -15.48 4.33 5.20
CA CYS A 239 -15.47 5.31 4.11
C CYS A 239 -15.93 6.69 4.61
N TYR A 240 -16.97 6.73 5.45
CA TYR A 240 -17.45 7.95 6.10
C TYR A 240 -16.34 8.59 6.96
N ALA A 241 -15.68 7.79 7.80
CA ALA A 241 -14.59 8.29 8.63
C ALA A 241 -13.44 8.86 7.79
N CYS A 242 -13.04 8.15 6.74
CA CYS A 242 -11.99 8.60 5.83
C CYS A 242 -12.36 9.94 5.14
N LEU A 243 -13.58 10.06 4.66
CA LEU A 243 -14.07 11.27 4.00
C LEU A 243 -14.10 12.49 4.92
N HIS A 244 -14.51 12.30 6.18
CA HIS A 244 -14.76 13.39 7.13
C HIS A 244 -13.65 13.64 8.15
N ALA A 245 -12.51 12.99 8.00
CA ALA A 245 -11.34 13.18 8.88
C ALA A 245 -10.08 13.61 8.09
N HIS A 246 -10.24 14.39 7.02
CA HIS A 246 -9.14 14.76 6.13
C HIS A 246 -8.01 15.50 6.87
N GLU A 247 -8.34 16.37 7.83
CA GLU A 247 -7.34 17.07 8.65
C GLU A 247 -6.48 16.09 9.45
N ALA A 248 -7.08 15.00 9.96
CA ALA A 248 -6.33 13.96 10.67
C ALA A 248 -5.29 13.28 9.77
N TYR A 249 -5.64 13.04 8.50
CA TYR A 249 -4.69 12.47 7.54
C TYR A 249 -3.55 13.43 7.20
N GLU A 250 -3.82 14.72 7.10
CA GLU A 250 -2.81 15.75 6.86
C GLU A 250 -1.85 15.86 8.04
N GLU A 251 -2.36 16.00 9.26
CA GLU A 251 -1.55 16.04 10.49
C GLU A 251 -0.67 14.79 10.64
N GLN A 252 -1.24 13.60 10.41
CA GLN A 252 -0.49 12.36 10.53
C GLN A 252 0.56 12.20 9.41
N LYS A 253 0.29 12.74 8.22
CA LYS A 253 1.28 12.76 7.14
C LYS A 253 2.47 13.66 7.49
N GLU A 254 2.22 14.86 8.02
CA GLU A 254 3.28 15.76 8.49
C GLU A 254 4.13 15.09 9.57
N LYS A 255 3.51 14.48 10.59
CA LYS A 255 4.22 13.74 11.64
C LYS A 255 5.02 12.56 11.09
N LEU A 256 4.46 11.83 10.11
CA LEU A 256 5.19 10.74 9.46
C LEU A 256 6.44 11.27 8.77
N ASP A 257 6.33 12.36 8.01
CA ASP A 257 7.45 12.96 7.29
C ASP A 257 8.53 13.46 8.24
N GLU A 258 8.13 14.13 9.32
CA GLU A 258 9.05 14.54 10.38
C GLU A 258 9.80 13.36 11.00
N ASN A 259 9.06 12.29 11.35
CA ASN A 259 9.62 11.08 11.94
C ASN A 259 10.59 10.37 10.99
N VAL A 260 10.21 10.20 9.72
CA VAL A 260 11.04 9.55 8.69
C VAL A 260 12.30 10.37 8.44
N ASN A 261 12.18 11.67 8.24
CA ASN A 261 13.32 12.56 7.99
C ASN A 261 14.28 12.57 9.20
N PHE A 262 13.74 12.67 10.41
CA PHE A 262 14.53 12.62 11.63
C PHE A 262 15.27 11.28 11.76
N PHE A 263 14.56 10.16 11.66
CA PHE A 263 15.14 8.82 11.76
C PHE A 263 16.24 8.62 10.71
N GLN A 264 15.96 8.91 9.45
CA GLN A 264 16.94 8.74 8.37
C GLN A 264 18.14 9.66 8.50
N SER A 265 17.99 10.84 9.12
CA SER A 265 19.13 11.74 9.40
C SER A 265 20.08 11.22 10.51
N GLN A 266 19.61 10.29 11.34
CA GLN A 266 20.40 9.65 12.39
C GLN A 266 21.13 8.38 11.91
N LEU A 267 20.73 7.84 10.75
CA LEU A 267 21.36 6.63 10.21
C LEU A 267 22.73 6.97 9.62
N ALA A 268 23.78 6.33 10.17
CA ALA A 268 25.11 6.25 9.56
C ALA A 268 25.15 5.04 8.60
N GLU A 269 26.31 4.47 8.34
CA GLU A 269 26.43 3.18 7.67
C GLU A 269 25.81 2.09 8.57
N THR A 270 24.68 1.56 8.13
CA THR A 270 23.92 0.53 8.85
C THR A 270 23.69 -0.69 7.97
N SER A 271 23.45 -1.84 8.60
CA SER A 271 23.14 -3.11 7.92
C SER A 271 21.68 -3.25 7.49
N ILE A 272 20.90 -2.16 7.49
CA ILE A 272 19.49 -2.17 7.09
C ILE A 272 19.30 -1.68 5.66
N ASN A 273 18.33 -2.26 4.96
CA ASN A 273 17.87 -1.75 3.67
C ASN A 273 16.74 -0.74 3.90
N TRP A 274 16.93 0.46 3.39
CA TRP A 274 15.92 1.54 3.46
C TRP A 274 16.02 2.42 2.20
N ALA A 275 14.97 3.19 1.94
CA ALA A 275 14.95 4.12 0.84
C ALA A 275 14.59 5.53 1.33
N LYS A 276 15.23 6.55 0.74
CA LYS A 276 15.05 7.94 1.14
C LYS A 276 13.59 8.37 1.08
N GLY A 277 13.08 8.92 2.18
CA GLY A 277 11.72 9.39 2.32
C GLY A 277 10.66 8.29 2.48
N HIS A 278 11.03 6.99 2.39
CA HIS A 278 10.09 5.90 2.65
C HIS A 278 10.20 5.42 4.11
N PRO A 279 9.08 5.17 4.80
CA PRO A 279 9.08 4.85 6.23
C PRO A 279 9.56 3.44 6.56
N SER A 280 9.57 2.51 5.59
CA SER A 280 9.96 1.12 5.87
C SER A 280 11.46 0.92 5.76
N PHE A 281 11.95 -0.04 6.54
CA PHE A 281 13.28 -0.64 6.39
C PHE A 281 13.20 -2.14 6.63
N CYS A 282 14.20 -2.88 6.18
CA CYS A 282 14.31 -4.31 6.44
C CYS A 282 15.76 -4.71 6.69
N THR A 283 15.95 -5.85 7.36
CA THR A 283 17.24 -6.47 7.61
C THR A 283 17.11 -7.98 7.66
N ASP A 284 18.10 -8.69 7.21
CA ASP A 284 18.30 -10.13 7.39
C ASP A 284 19.29 -10.48 8.51
N ASN A 285 19.83 -9.45 9.18
CA ASN A 285 20.74 -9.62 10.29
C ASN A 285 19.99 -10.05 11.57
N GLU A 286 20.09 -11.33 11.92
CA GLU A 286 19.44 -11.89 13.11
C GLU A 286 19.88 -11.19 14.41
N LYS A 287 21.15 -10.74 14.51
CA LYS A 287 21.63 -10.02 15.71
C LYS A 287 20.95 -8.69 15.88
N THR A 288 20.79 -7.94 14.79
CA THR A 288 20.05 -6.66 14.81
C THR A 288 18.61 -6.87 15.22
N ILE A 289 17.95 -7.90 14.68
CA ILE A 289 16.56 -8.24 15.03
C ILE A 289 16.44 -8.57 16.52
N GLN A 290 17.36 -9.41 17.03
CA GLN A 290 17.36 -9.80 18.45
C GLN A 290 17.67 -8.63 19.37
N ASN A 291 18.65 -7.76 19.00
CA ASN A 291 18.97 -6.57 19.77
C ASN A 291 17.77 -5.62 19.93
N LEU A 292 17.03 -5.40 18.85
CA LEU A 292 15.79 -4.60 18.90
C LEU A 292 14.73 -5.24 19.81
N ASP A 293 14.57 -6.57 19.73
CA ASP A 293 13.61 -7.31 20.55
C ASP A 293 13.94 -7.22 22.06
N ASP A 294 15.22 -7.39 22.41
CA ASP A 294 15.74 -7.32 23.78
C ASP A 294 15.56 -5.90 24.40
N HIS A 295 15.55 -4.86 23.54
CA HIS A 295 15.31 -3.48 23.94
C HIS A 295 13.84 -3.04 23.80
N GLY A 296 12.93 -4.00 23.64
CA GLY A 296 11.48 -3.74 23.66
C GLY A 296 10.94 -3.11 22.39
N PHE A 297 11.60 -3.30 21.25
CA PHE A 297 11.04 -3.04 19.93
C PHE A 297 10.59 -4.35 19.28
N LYS A 298 9.48 -4.32 18.57
CA LYS A 298 8.98 -5.51 17.84
C LYS A 298 8.68 -5.17 16.39
N MET A 299 9.24 -5.98 15.47
CA MET A 299 9.01 -5.87 14.04
C MET A 299 8.37 -7.15 13.48
N ASN A 300 7.87 -7.10 12.26
CA ASN A 300 7.44 -8.30 11.56
C ASN A 300 8.64 -9.13 11.13
N GLN A 301 8.54 -10.45 11.31
CA GLN A 301 9.53 -11.43 10.86
C GLN A 301 8.84 -12.49 10.02
N PHE A 302 9.36 -12.81 8.86
CA PHE A 302 8.83 -13.83 7.96
C PHE A 302 9.88 -14.29 6.96
N SER A 303 9.75 -15.54 6.48
CA SER A 303 10.61 -16.10 5.43
C SER A 303 10.38 -15.39 4.10
N TYR A 304 11.47 -15.07 3.38
CA TYR A 304 11.41 -14.40 2.08
C TYR A 304 12.62 -14.80 1.21
N PRO A 305 12.46 -14.99 -0.12
CA PRO A 305 11.22 -14.88 -0.92
C PRO A 305 10.26 -16.08 -0.81
N LYS A 306 10.72 -17.23 -0.31
CA LYS A 306 9.91 -18.44 -0.15
C LYS A 306 9.66 -18.72 1.31
N TRP A 307 8.60 -19.49 1.62
CA TRP A 307 8.20 -19.82 2.99
C TRP A 307 9.24 -20.60 3.81
N ASN A 308 10.23 -21.22 3.16
CA ASN A 308 11.32 -21.99 3.78
C ASN A 308 12.70 -21.30 3.70
N ASP A 309 12.75 -20.08 3.14
CA ASP A 309 13.97 -19.30 3.12
C ASP A 309 14.27 -18.68 4.51
N PRO A 310 15.48 -18.16 4.75
CA PRO A 310 15.80 -17.42 5.96
C PRO A 310 14.79 -16.29 6.23
N ALA A 311 14.51 -16.05 7.51
CA ALA A 311 13.62 -14.97 7.88
C ALA A 311 14.29 -13.63 7.74
N ILE A 312 13.50 -12.63 7.33
CA ILE A 312 13.88 -11.22 7.36
C ILE A 312 13.01 -10.46 8.36
N GLY A 313 13.58 -9.44 8.98
CA GLY A 313 12.86 -8.45 9.78
C GLY A 313 12.43 -7.29 8.90
N ARG A 314 11.14 -6.92 8.95
CA ARG A 314 10.62 -5.71 8.30
C ARG A 314 9.97 -4.80 9.32
N ALA A 315 10.40 -3.56 9.31
CA ALA A 315 9.91 -2.51 10.19
C ALA A 315 9.42 -1.30 9.41
N SER A 316 8.66 -0.46 10.09
CA SER A 316 8.16 0.81 9.54
C SER A 316 8.19 1.88 10.61
N ILE A 317 8.71 3.04 10.27
CA ILE A 317 8.49 4.27 11.03
C ILE A 317 7.05 4.70 10.77
N HIS A 318 6.31 5.01 11.80
CA HIS A 318 4.93 5.50 11.69
C HIS A 318 4.71 6.80 12.47
N ALA A 319 3.67 7.52 12.12
CA ALA A 319 3.39 8.84 12.67
C ALA A 319 3.21 8.87 14.19
N THR A 320 2.84 7.73 14.82
CA THR A 320 2.59 7.68 16.27
C THR A 320 3.86 7.41 17.10
N LEU A 321 5.02 7.11 16.49
CA LEU A 321 6.30 7.00 17.21
C LEU A 321 6.72 8.35 17.77
N LYS A 322 7.32 8.30 18.96
CA LYS A 322 7.86 9.50 19.62
C LYS A 322 9.32 9.69 19.23
N LYS A 323 9.80 10.92 19.26
CA LYS A 323 11.19 11.25 18.97
C LYS A 323 12.20 10.44 19.82
N ALA A 324 11.87 10.19 21.10
CA ALA A 324 12.68 9.34 21.97
C ALA A 324 12.81 7.89 21.46
N ASP A 325 11.71 7.32 20.90
CA ASP A 325 11.74 5.98 20.31
C ASP A 325 12.69 5.94 19.10
N LEU A 326 12.67 6.99 18.27
CA LEU A 326 13.49 7.08 17.06
C LEU A 326 14.97 7.26 17.39
N VAL A 327 15.31 8.03 18.44
CA VAL A 327 16.69 8.19 18.93
C VAL A 327 17.24 6.83 19.37
N GLU A 328 16.51 6.13 20.26
CA GLU A 328 16.93 4.82 20.75
C GLU A 328 17.01 3.78 19.61
N LEU A 329 16.02 3.75 18.73
CA LEU A 329 16.02 2.86 17.57
C LEU A 329 17.24 3.08 16.68
N SER A 330 17.59 4.35 16.38
CA SER A 330 18.73 4.66 15.53
C SER A 330 20.08 4.26 16.18
N GLN A 331 20.19 4.37 17.51
CA GLN A 331 21.37 3.92 18.25
C GLN A 331 21.55 2.40 18.17
N LEU A 332 20.45 1.64 18.43
CA LEU A 332 20.46 0.17 18.37
C LEU A 332 20.77 -0.39 16.98
N LEU A 333 20.47 0.35 15.93
CA LEU A 333 20.76 -0.06 14.55
C LEU A 333 22.22 0.21 14.11
N GLN A 334 23.00 0.96 14.93
CA GLN A 334 24.41 1.26 14.69
C GLN A 334 25.35 0.34 15.47
N GLU A 335 24.84 -0.40 16.45
CA GLU A 335 25.54 -1.43 17.22
C GLU A 335 25.60 -2.78 16.46
#